data_ef68bb738286234b5422189450ed8eee
#
_entry.id   ef68bb738286234b5422189450ed8eee
#
_cell.length_a   1.000
_cell.length_b   1.000
_cell.length_c   1.000
_cell.angle_alpha   90.00
_cell.angle_beta   90.00
_cell.angle_gamma   90.00
#
_symmetry.space_group_name_H-M   'P 1'
#
loop_
_entity.id
_entity.type
_entity.pdbx_description
1 polymer ?
#
loop_
_entity_poly.entity_id
_entity_poly.type
_entity_poly.pdbx_seq_one_letter_code
_entity_poly.pdbx_strand_id
1 'polypeptide(L)'
;IAIIAMTADHLTWVIWPGYQTGWPQLALHCVGRITAPIMWFFIAEGYHYTHSFKKYALRLLLFAVISHFAYTFAFGIPFIPFTTTAFNQTSVIWSLFWGLMLLKMNDSHKLKGWQKAVIVVLVCLISFCSDWSCIATVAILYIGAYRGSFKTQMTWMMVWVAVYAAVYFFFIDKIYAAVQLFAALSIPLLKSY
;
A
#
# COMPACT_ATOMS: atom_id res chain seq x y z
N ILE A 1 7.52 -13.76 -5.74
CA ILE A 1 6.07 -14.00 -5.59
C ILE A 1 5.30 -12.69 -5.71
N ALA A 2 5.54 -11.67 -4.85
CA ALA A 2 4.76 -10.42 -4.83
C ALA A 2 4.71 -9.69 -6.18
N ILE A 3 5.85 -9.53 -6.88
CA ILE A 3 5.90 -8.86 -8.19
C ILE A 3 5.05 -9.62 -9.23
N ILE A 4 5.13 -10.95 -9.27
CA ILE A 4 4.34 -11.76 -10.20
C ILE A 4 2.84 -11.60 -9.92
N ALA A 5 2.45 -11.66 -8.65
CA ALA A 5 1.06 -11.47 -8.23
C ALA A 5 0.54 -10.06 -8.58
N MET A 6 1.35 -9.02 -8.38
CA MET A 6 1.04 -7.65 -8.77
C MET A 6 0.86 -7.52 -10.29
N THR A 7 1.79 -8.11 -11.06
CA THR A 7 1.70 -8.07 -12.52
C THR A 7 0.41 -8.74 -13.01
N ALA A 8 0.06 -9.91 -12.47
CA ALA A 8 -1.16 -10.61 -12.81
C ALA A 8 -2.41 -9.78 -12.50
N ASP A 9 -2.47 -9.15 -11.32
CA ASP A 9 -3.58 -8.28 -10.92
C ASP A 9 -3.73 -7.07 -11.84
N HIS A 10 -2.63 -6.35 -12.12
CA HIS A 10 -2.67 -5.17 -12.98
C HIS A 10 -3.00 -5.51 -14.43
N LEU A 11 -2.47 -6.62 -14.96
CA LEU A 11 -2.87 -7.09 -16.29
C LEU A 11 -4.35 -7.43 -16.35
N THR A 12 -4.92 -8.00 -15.29
CA THR A 12 -6.35 -8.28 -15.22
C THR A 12 -7.16 -6.99 -15.31
N TRP A 13 -6.78 -5.93 -14.60
CA TRP A 13 -7.42 -4.62 -14.68
C TRP A 13 -7.31 -3.96 -16.05
N VAL A 14 -6.19 -4.16 -16.77
CA VAL A 14 -5.98 -3.59 -18.11
C VAL A 14 -6.77 -4.36 -19.16
N ILE A 15 -6.79 -5.70 -19.09
CA ILE A 15 -7.46 -6.55 -20.09
C ILE A 15 -8.98 -6.56 -19.88
N TRP A 16 -9.43 -6.57 -18.63
CA TRP A 16 -10.86 -6.58 -18.26
C TRP A 16 -11.15 -5.41 -17.31
N PRO A 17 -11.28 -4.19 -17.84
CA PRO A 17 -11.50 -3.02 -17.00
C PRO A 17 -12.85 -3.06 -16.28
N GLY A 18 -12.89 -2.43 -15.10
CA GLY A 18 -14.06 -2.39 -14.23
C GLY A 18 -14.18 -3.58 -13.28
N TYR A 19 -15.22 -3.56 -12.44
CA TYR A 19 -15.46 -4.56 -11.39
C TYR A 19 -16.13 -5.81 -11.97
N GLN A 20 -15.36 -6.60 -12.72
CA GLN A 20 -15.84 -7.84 -13.34
C GLN A 20 -16.03 -8.94 -12.29
N THR A 21 -17.17 -9.65 -12.37
CA THR A 21 -17.53 -10.72 -11.43
C THR A 21 -17.25 -12.13 -11.94
N GLY A 22 -16.61 -12.25 -13.10
CA GLY A 22 -16.18 -13.55 -13.62
C GLY A 22 -15.20 -14.23 -12.68
N TRP A 23 -15.36 -15.53 -12.46
CA TRP A 23 -14.50 -16.26 -11.52
C TRP A 23 -13.00 -16.22 -11.85
N PRO A 24 -12.54 -16.25 -13.14
CA PRO A 24 -11.11 -16.15 -13.42
C PRO A 24 -10.52 -14.80 -13.02
N GLN A 25 -11.25 -13.70 -13.30
CA GLN A 25 -10.84 -12.34 -12.93
C GLN A 25 -10.76 -12.18 -11.42
N LEU A 26 -11.79 -12.63 -10.69
CA LEU A 26 -11.79 -12.60 -9.23
C LEU A 26 -10.65 -13.41 -8.64
N ALA A 27 -10.34 -14.59 -9.18
CA ALA A 27 -9.23 -15.41 -8.72
C ALA A 27 -7.87 -14.69 -8.89
N LEU A 28 -7.65 -14.04 -10.03
CA LEU A 28 -6.42 -13.26 -10.28
C LEU A 28 -6.33 -12.06 -9.35
N HIS A 29 -7.43 -11.37 -9.08
CA HIS A 29 -7.47 -10.28 -8.11
C HIS A 29 -7.21 -10.77 -6.68
N CYS A 30 -7.76 -11.91 -6.27
CA CYS A 30 -7.47 -12.52 -4.96
C CYS A 30 -5.97 -12.81 -4.79
N VAL A 31 -5.32 -13.36 -5.82
CA VAL A 31 -3.87 -13.59 -5.81
C VAL A 31 -3.12 -12.26 -5.73
N GLY A 32 -3.56 -11.25 -6.46
CA GLY A 32 -2.95 -9.91 -6.45
C GLY A 32 -2.95 -9.23 -5.08
N ARG A 33 -3.97 -9.50 -4.25
CA ARG A 33 -4.10 -8.86 -2.91
C ARG A 33 -2.98 -9.21 -1.94
N ILE A 34 -2.24 -10.28 -2.14
CA ILE A 34 -1.07 -10.61 -1.30
C ILE A 34 0.09 -9.61 -1.46
N THR A 35 0.15 -8.89 -2.56
CA THR A 35 1.29 -8.03 -2.93
C THR A 35 1.48 -6.87 -1.96
N ALA A 36 0.42 -6.11 -1.70
CA ALA A 36 0.52 -4.89 -0.90
C ALA A 36 0.97 -5.19 0.55
N PRO A 37 0.38 -6.14 1.28
CA PRO A 37 0.85 -6.50 2.62
C PRO A 37 2.31 -6.97 2.67
N ILE A 38 2.75 -7.74 1.67
CA ILE A 38 4.16 -8.14 1.57
C ILE A 38 5.05 -6.91 1.40
N MET A 39 4.69 -5.98 0.53
CA MET A 39 5.46 -4.75 0.33
C MET A 39 5.48 -3.88 1.60
N TRP A 40 4.35 -3.73 2.30
CA TRP A 40 4.29 -2.97 3.56
C TRP A 40 5.27 -3.53 4.59
N PHE A 41 5.28 -4.86 4.75
CA PHE A 41 6.17 -5.54 5.67
C PHE A 41 7.63 -5.30 5.28
N PHE A 42 7.98 -5.47 4.00
CA PHE A 42 9.36 -5.28 3.56
C PHE A 42 9.83 -3.83 3.58
N ILE A 43 8.95 -2.84 3.44
CA ILE A 43 9.32 -1.43 3.68
C ILE A 43 9.66 -1.22 5.16
N ALA A 44 8.85 -1.77 6.07
CA ALA A 44 9.09 -1.66 7.51
C ALA A 44 10.40 -2.36 7.94
N GLU A 45 10.64 -3.57 7.47
CA GLU A 45 11.89 -4.30 7.74
C GLU A 45 13.09 -3.63 7.06
N GLY A 46 12.97 -3.23 5.79
CA GLY A 46 14.01 -2.54 5.05
C GLY A 46 14.45 -1.23 5.69
N TYR A 47 13.54 -0.52 6.35
CA TYR A 47 13.86 0.67 7.12
C TYR A 47 14.87 0.36 8.25
N HIS A 48 14.70 -0.75 8.94
CA HIS A 48 15.58 -1.14 10.06
C HIS A 48 16.92 -1.70 9.60
N TYR A 49 16.96 -2.40 8.46
CA TYR A 49 18.20 -3.01 7.96
C TYR A 49 19.03 -2.09 7.06
N THR A 50 18.50 -0.93 6.65
CA THR A 50 19.24 -0.05 5.74
C THR A 50 20.37 0.69 6.42
N HIS A 51 21.58 0.64 5.84
CA HIS A 51 22.71 1.45 6.28
C HIS A 51 22.52 2.95 5.99
N SER A 52 21.78 3.30 4.96
CA SER A 52 21.58 4.67 4.53
C SER A 52 20.13 4.95 4.19
N PHE A 53 19.40 5.51 5.16
CA PHE A 53 18.04 5.96 4.97
C PHE A 53 17.88 6.88 3.75
N LYS A 54 18.80 7.86 3.57
CA LYS A 54 18.72 8.80 2.43
C LYS A 54 18.76 8.09 1.08
N LYS A 55 19.68 7.12 0.92
CA LYS A 55 19.79 6.34 -0.33
C LYS A 55 18.56 5.47 -0.56
N TYR A 56 18.02 4.86 0.50
CA TYR A 56 16.81 4.05 0.42
C TYR A 56 15.60 4.90 0.04
N ALA A 57 15.38 6.01 0.73
CA ALA A 57 14.30 6.94 0.44
C ALA A 57 14.38 7.51 -0.98
N LEU A 58 15.57 7.92 -1.44
CA LEU A 58 15.76 8.43 -2.79
C LEU A 58 15.44 7.37 -3.86
N ARG A 59 15.92 6.15 -3.69
CA ARG A 59 15.59 5.04 -4.63
C ARG A 59 14.10 4.78 -4.69
N LEU A 60 13.43 4.76 -3.53
CA LEU A 60 11.99 4.51 -3.45
C LEU A 60 11.21 5.68 -4.07
N LEU A 61 11.65 6.93 -3.86
CA LEU A 61 11.04 8.11 -4.48
C LEU A 61 11.19 8.10 -6.00
N LEU A 62 12.41 7.83 -6.51
CA LEU A 62 12.63 7.72 -7.94
C LEU A 62 11.77 6.63 -8.57
N PHE A 63 11.67 5.48 -7.88
CA PHE A 63 10.82 4.39 -8.34
C PHE A 63 9.32 4.75 -8.28
N ALA A 64 8.88 5.53 -7.27
CA ALA A 64 7.52 6.04 -7.20
C ALA A 64 7.19 6.98 -8.37
N VAL A 65 8.13 7.87 -8.75
CA VAL A 65 7.95 8.77 -9.90
C VAL A 65 7.88 7.98 -11.21
N ILE A 66 8.80 7.05 -11.44
CA ILE A 66 8.78 6.20 -12.65
C ILE A 66 7.48 5.39 -12.71
N SER A 67 7.10 4.79 -11.59
CA SER A 67 5.89 3.99 -11.46
C SER A 67 4.61 4.81 -11.64
N HIS A 68 4.60 6.09 -11.28
CA HIS A 68 3.47 6.98 -11.53
C HIS A 68 3.18 7.09 -13.03
N PHE A 69 4.18 7.37 -13.86
CA PHE A 69 4.01 7.46 -15.32
C PHE A 69 3.58 6.13 -15.93
N ALA A 70 4.19 5.02 -15.51
CA ALA A 70 3.78 3.69 -15.98
C ALA A 70 2.34 3.36 -15.61
N TYR A 71 1.92 3.67 -14.38
CA TYR A 71 0.59 3.45 -13.86
C TYR A 71 -0.46 4.29 -14.62
N THR A 72 -0.24 5.59 -14.74
CA THR A 72 -1.16 6.50 -15.43
C THR A 72 -1.30 6.15 -16.91
N PHE A 73 -0.20 5.77 -17.56
CA PHE A 73 -0.24 5.30 -18.95
C PHE A 73 -1.04 3.99 -19.09
N ALA A 74 -0.80 3.00 -18.22
CA ALA A 74 -1.47 1.71 -18.29
C ALA A 74 -2.99 1.79 -18.05
N PHE A 75 -3.42 2.69 -17.15
CA PHE A 75 -4.84 2.86 -16.80
C PHE A 75 -5.53 4.00 -17.54
N GLY A 76 -4.85 4.71 -18.45
CA GLY A 76 -5.43 5.83 -19.20
C GLY A 76 -5.81 7.02 -18.30
N ILE A 77 -5.13 7.22 -17.18
CA ILE A 77 -5.40 8.28 -16.20
C ILE A 77 -4.52 9.49 -16.51
N PRO A 78 -5.01 10.74 -16.32
CA PRO A 78 -4.19 11.94 -16.49
C PRO A 78 -2.93 11.93 -15.61
N PHE A 79 -1.82 12.44 -16.14
CA PHE A 79 -0.55 12.51 -15.39
C PHE A 79 -0.60 13.43 -14.16
N ILE A 80 -1.49 14.42 -14.16
CA ILE A 80 -1.65 15.31 -13.02
C ILE A 80 -2.72 14.73 -12.09
N PRO A 81 -2.37 14.32 -10.85
CA PRO A 81 -3.33 13.82 -9.89
C PRO A 81 -4.45 14.83 -9.57
N PHE A 82 -5.62 14.35 -9.16
CA PHE A 82 -6.79 15.15 -8.77
C PHE A 82 -7.49 15.91 -9.90
N THR A 83 -7.16 15.65 -11.16
CA THR A 83 -7.87 16.27 -12.30
C THR A 83 -9.21 15.62 -12.60
N THR A 84 -9.36 14.33 -12.35
CA THR A 84 -10.60 13.57 -12.62
C THR A 84 -11.25 13.01 -11.36
N THR A 85 -10.44 12.37 -10.51
CA THR A 85 -10.89 11.79 -9.24
C THR A 85 -9.85 12.00 -8.14
N ALA A 86 -10.19 11.68 -6.89
CA ALA A 86 -9.25 11.73 -5.79
C ALA A 86 -8.59 10.38 -5.47
N PHE A 87 -9.12 9.27 -6.02
CA PHE A 87 -8.67 7.91 -5.71
C PHE A 87 -7.88 7.31 -6.88
N ASN A 88 -6.95 6.42 -6.58
CA ASN A 88 -6.21 5.59 -7.54
C ASN A 88 -5.57 6.40 -8.70
N GLN A 89 -5.00 7.54 -8.39
CA GLN A 89 -4.36 8.43 -9.37
C GLN A 89 -2.86 8.15 -9.55
N THR A 90 -2.28 7.33 -8.70
CA THR A 90 -0.87 6.92 -8.76
C THR A 90 -0.67 5.54 -8.14
N SER A 91 0.47 4.93 -8.43
CA SER A 91 0.79 3.59 -7.93
C SER A 91 0.96 3.54 -6.42
N VAL A 92 0.85 2.33 -5.85
CA VAL A 92 1.09 2.04 -4.44
C VAL A 92 2.49 2.46 -3.96
N ILE A 93 3.49 2.56 -4.85
CA ILE A 93 4.87 2.92 -4.50
C ILE A 93 4.93 4.32 -3.86
N TRP A 94 4.02 5.23 -4.25
CA TRP A 94 3.87 6.54 -3.61
C TRP A 94 3.52 6.41 -2.13
N SER A 95 2.53 5.58 -1.77
CA SER A 95 2.20 5.30 -0.36
C SER A 95 3.34 4.59 0.38
N LEU A 96 4.08 3.69 -0.28
CA LEU A 96 5.23 3.02 0.32
C LEU A 96 6.33 4.03 0.70
N PHE A 97 6.60 5.00 -0.17
CA PHE A 97 7.55 6.08 0.11
C PHE A 97 7.12 6.91 1.33
N TRP A 98 5.86 7.33 1.39
CA TRP A 98 5.37 8.10 2.52
C TRP A 98 5.29 7.27 3.82
N GLY A 99 4.99 5.98 3.72
CA GLY A 99 5.09 5.05 4.86
C GLY A 99 6.50 4.97 5.43
N LEU A 100 7.51 4.92 4.55
CA LEU A 100 8.92 4.99 4.94
C LEU A 100 9.26 6.32 5.65
N MET A 101 8.70 7.44 5.18
CA MET A 101 8.86 8.75 5.83
C MET A 101 8.23 8.78 7.22
N LEU A 102 7.04 8.19 7.40
CA LEU A 102 6.39 8.10 8.70
C LEU A 102 7.18 7.25 9.70
N LEU A 103 7.83 6.16 9.27
CA LEU A 103 8.72 5.39 10.15
C LEU A 103 9.86 6.26 10.68
N LYS A 104 10.52 7.00 9.79
CA LYS A 104 11.60 7.91 10.17
C LYS A 104 11.13 9.03 11.09
N MET A 105 9.94 9.55 10.87
CA MET A 105 9.32 10.56 11.74
C MET A 105 8.98 9.97 13.11
N ASN A 106 8.46 8.74 13.15
CA ASN A 106 8.10 8.08 14.41
C ASN A 106 9.30 7.87 15.35
N ASP A 107 10.46 7.54 14.78
CA ASP A 107 11.71 7.36 15.53
C ASP A 107 12.34 8.69 16.01
N SER A 108 11.80 9.82 15.58
CA SER A 108 12.32 11.12 16.00
C SER A 108 11.93 11.42 17.45
N HIS A 109 12.92 11.57 18.32
CA HIS A 109 12.75 12.05 19.71
C HIS A 109 12.55 13.56 19.81
N LYS A 110 12.80 14.33 18.73
CA LYS A 110 12.68 15.78 18.70
C LYS A 110 11.24 16.26 18.56
N LEU A 111 10.33 15.43 18.04
CA LEU A 111 8.95 15.75 17.77
C LEU A 111 8.05 15.39 18.96
N LYS A 112 7.20 16.33 19.35
CA LYS A 112 6.14 16.09 20.33
C LYS A 112 5.02 15.23 19.71
N GLY A 113 4.25 14.53 20.55
CA GLY A 113 3.18 13.63 20.07
C GLY A 113 2.17 14.30 19.13
N TRP A 114 1.73 15.53 19.47
CA TRP A 114 0.79 16.27 18.62
C TRP A 114 1.39 16.65 17.26
N GLN A 115 2.70 16.96 17.19
CA GLN A 115 3.40 17.24 15.93
C GLN A 115 3.44 16.00 15.04
N LYS A 116 3.71 14.83 15.64
CA LYS A 116 3.66 13.54 14.92
C LYS A 116 2.26 13.28 14.38
N ALA A 117 1.22 13.54 15.17
CA ALA A 117 -0.18 13.40 14.72
C ALA A 117 -0.50 14.31 13.52
N VAL A 118 -0.10 15.59 13.57
CA VAL A 118 -0.27 16.50 12.44
C VAL A 118 0.46 16.01 11.19
N ILE A 119 1.71 15.54 11.33
CA ILE A 119 2.46 15.01 10.20
C ILE A 119 1.78 13.78 9.60
N VAL A 120 1.24 12.86 10.43
CA VAL A 120 0.49 11.70 9.94
C VAL A 120 -0.71 12.16 9.11
N VAL A 121 -1.50 13.13 9.59
CA VAL A 121 -2.66 13.66 8.86
C VAL A 121 -2.23 14.26 7.51
N LEU A 122 -1.18 15.10 7.49
CA LEU A 122 -0.67 15.70 6.25
C LEU A 122 -0.19 14.64 5.26
N VAL A 123 0.53 13.64 5.74
CA VAL A 123 1.02 12.53 4.90
C VAL A 123 -0.16 11.68 4.39
N CYS A 124 -1.20 11.47 5.20
CA CYS A 124 -2.41 10.80 4.75
C CYS A 124 -3.09 11.58 3.60
N LEU A 125 -3.16 12.90 3.69
CA LEU A 125 -3.72 13.72 2.60
C LEU A 125 -2.90 13.60 1.31
N ILE A 126 -1.56 13.63 1.40
CA ILE A 126 -0.66 13.53 0.25
C ILE A 126 -0.71 12.13 -0.38
N SER A 127 -0.83 11.07 0.42
CA SER A 127 -0.85 9.69 -0.05
C SER A 127 -2.24 9.19 -0.44
N PHE A 128 -3.27 9.99 -0.21
CA PHE A 128 -4.67 9.61 -0.46
C PHE A 128 -4.95 9.23 -1.90
N CYS A 129 -4.29 9.89 -2.86
CA CYS A 129 -4.48 9.65 -4.28
C CYS A 129 -3.84 8.35 -4.81
N SER A 130 -3.07 7.63 -3.99
CA SER A 130 -2.40 6.41 -4.45
C SER A 130 -3.31 5.18 -4.38
N ASP A 131 -2.93 4.14 -5.10
CA ASP A 131 -3.49 2.81 -4.91
C ASP A 131 -3.25 2.35 -3.45
N TRP A 132 -4.25 1.76 -2.80
CA TRP A 132 -4.34 1.52 -1.36
C TRP A 132 -4.37 2.80 -0.49
N SER A 133 -4.44 3.97 -1.10
CA SER A 133 -4.64 5.26 -0.42
C SER A 133 -3.66 5.48 0.75
N CYS A 134 -4.03 6.31 1.71
CA CYS A 134 -3.27 6.52 2.95
C CYS A 134 -3.24 5.28 3.88
N ILE A 135 -4.10 4.29 3.63
CA ILE A 135 -4.18 3.06 4.44
C ILE A 135 -2.86 2.29 4.38
N ALA A 136 -2.26 2.15 3.18
CA ALA A 136 -0.93 1.55 3.04
C ALA A 136 0.14 2.28 3.86
N THR A 137 0.11 3.60 3.83
CA THR A 137 1.06 4.47 4.54
C THR A 137 1.01 4.27 6.05
N VAL A 138 -0.21 4.23 6.61
CA VAL A 138 -0.43 4.04 8.05
C VAL A 138 -0.17 2.59 8.45
N ALA A 139 -0.53 1.62 7.60
CA ALA A 139 -0.22 0.20 7.83
C ALA A 139 1.29 -0.01 8.01
N ILE A 140 2.12 0.57 7.16
CA ILE A 140 3.58 0.51 7.26
C ILE A 140 4.07 1.09 8.58
N LEU A 141 3.52 2.23 9.01
CA LEU A 141 3.86 2.85 10.30
C LEU A 141 3.61 1.89 11.46
N TYR A 142 2.42 1.25 11.51
CA TYR A 142 2.09 0.32 12.59
C TYR A 142 2.91 -0.96 12.52
N ILE A 143 3.11 -1.53 11.33
CA ILE A 143 3.95 -2.73 11.16
C ILE A 143 5.37 -2.46 11.66
N GLY A 144 5.95 -1.30 11.34
CA GLY A 144 7.30 -0.94 11.79
C GLY A 144 7.37 -0.57 13.28
N ALA A 145 6.35 0.12 13.81
CA ALA A 145 6.30 0.49 15.23
C ALA A 145 6.22 -0.73 16.16
N TYR A 146 5.58 -1.81 15.72
CA TYR A 146 5.48 -3.07 16.48
C TYR A 146 6.49 -4.14 16.04
N ARG A 147 7.62 -3.72 15.46
CA ARG A 147 8.70 -4.62 15.09
C ARG A 147 9.19 -5.41 16.31
N GLY A 148 9.46 -6.70 16.10
CA GLY A 148 9.85 -7.64 17.18
C GLY A 148 8.70 -8.53 17.66
N SER A 149 7.44 -8.22 17.31
CA SER A 149 6.30 -9.07 17.57
C SER A 149 5.56 -9.38 16.26
N PHE A 150 5.93 -10.45 15.59
CA PHE A 150 5.31 -10.86 14.32
C PHE A 150 3.77 -10.93 14.42
N LYS A 151 3.26 -11.50 15.53
CA LYS A 151 1.82 -11.58 15.75
C LYS A 151 1.17 -10.18 15.75
N THR A 152 1.76 -9.22 16.46
CA THR A 152 1.22 -7.85 16.53
C THR A 152 1.32 -7.13 15.17
N GLN A 153 2.43 -7.31 14.45
CA GLN A 153 2.58 -6.77 13.09
C GLN A 153 1.50 -7.29 12.15
N MET A 154 1.25 -8.62 12.16
CA MET A 154 0.20 -9.22 11.33
C MET A 154 -1.20 -8.81 11.76
N THR A 155 -1.45 -8.64 13.05
CA THR A 155 -2.73 -8.12 13.54
C THR A 155 -3.00 -6.72 13.00
N TRP A 156 -2.05 -5.80 13.12
CA TRP A 156 -2.22 -4.44 12.61
C TRP A 156 -2.32 -4.39 11.08
N MET A 157 -1.55 -5.22 10.40
CA MET A 157 -1.67 -5.38 8.95
C MET A 157 -3.10 -5.76 8.55
N MET A 158 -3.70 -6.76 9.22
CA MET A 158 -5.06 -7.20 8.95
C MET A 158 -6.12 -6.17 9.38
N VAL A 159 -5.89 -5.41 10.43
CA VAL A 159 -6.76 -4.28 10.80
C VAL A 159 -6.84 -3.27 9.66
N TRP A 160 -5.70 -2.88 9.06
CA TRP A 160 -5.70 -1.91 7.97
C TRP A 160 -6.25 -2.50 6.65
N VAL A 161 -6.05 -3.79 6.40
CA VAL A 161 -6.73 -4.50 5.31
C VAL A 161 -8.25 -4.49 5.51
N ALA A 162 -8.73 -4.74 6.73
CA ALA A 162 -10.15 -4.69 7.04
C ALA A 162 -10.75 -3.28 6.89
N VAL A 163 -10.01 -2.24 7.29
CA VAL A 163 -10.42 -0.84 7.04
C VAL A 163 -10.55 -0.58 5.53
N TYR A 164 -9.59 -1.05 4.72
CA TYR A 164 -9.67 -0.90 3.27
C TYR A 164 -10.83 -1.69 2.67
N ALA A 165 -11.07 -2.91 3.13
CA ALA A 165 -12.23 -3.70 2.74
C ALA A 165 -13.55 -3.01 3.10
N ALA A 166 -13.63 -2.36 4.26
CA ALA A 166 -14.79 -1.58 4.67
C ALA A 166 -15.04 -0.38 3.73
N VAL A 167 -13.98 0.34 3.33
CA VAL A 167 -14.09 1.41 2.32
C VAL A 167 -14.68 0.86 1.02
N TYR A 168 -14.19 -0.28 0.54
CA TYR A 168 -14.76 -0.93 -0.65
C TYR A 168 -16.23 -1.29 -0.46
N PHE A 169 -16.58 -1.89 0.68
CA PHE A 169 -17.94 -2.34 0.96
C PHE A 169 -18.98 -1.21 0.97
N PHE A 170 -18.61 -0.05 1.54
CA PHE A 170 -19.56 1.07 1.67
C PHE A 170 -19.56 2.02 0.49
N PHE A 171 -18.45 2.16 -0.25
CA PHE A 171 -18.28 3.23 -1.23
C PHE A 171 -17.98 2.75 -2.66
N ILE A 172 -17.60 1.48 -2.87
CA ILE A 172 -17.11 1.01 -4.16
C ILE A 172 -17.88 -0.22 -4.64
N ASP A 173 -17.53 -1.41 -4.13
CA ASP A 173 -18.13 -2.69 -4.53
C ASP A 173 -18.01 -3.74 -3.43
N LYS A 174 -19.12 -4.43 -3.14
CA LYS A 174 -19.22 -5.41 -2.05
C LYS A 174 -18.44 -6.70 -2.32
N ILE A 175 -18.40 -7.15 -3.57
CA ILE A 175 -17.66 -8.37 -3.96
C ILE A 175 -16.17 -8.10 -3.85
N TYR A 176 -15.73 -6.95 -4.37
CA TYR A 176 -14.33 -6.54 -4.28
C TYR A 176 -13.90 -6.20 -2.86
N ALA A 177 -14.82 -5.83 -1.96
CA ALA A 177 -14.54 -5.75 -0.52
C ALA A 177 -14.09 -7.11 0.05
N ALA A 178 -14.80 -8.19 -0.31
CA ALA A 178 -14.40 -9.55 0.09
C ALA A 178 -13.04 -9.95 -0.51
N VAL A 179 -12.76 -9.56 -1.76
CA VAL A 179 -11.46 -9.80 -2.43
C VAL A 179 -10.31 -9.19 -1.64
N GLN A 180 -10.48 -8.01 -1.01
CA GLN A 180 -9.41 -7.40 -0.20
C GLN A 180 -8.96 -8.30 0.95
N LEU A 181 -9.85 -9.10 1.53
CA LEU A 181 -9.52 -9.97 2.68
C LEU A 181 -8.54 -11.11 2.31
N PHE A 182 -8.40 -11.44 1.01
CA PHE A 182 -7.40 -12.39 0.54
C PHE A 182 -5.96 -11.92 0.76
N ALA A 183 -5.75 -10.65 1.10
CA ALA A 183 -4.48 -10.16 1.63
C ALA A 183 -3.96 -10.98 2.83
N ALA A 184 -4.85 -11.65 3.59
CA ALA A 184 -4.48 -12.58 4.67
C ALA A 184 -3.57 -13.74 4.20
N LEU A 185 -3.65 -14.13 2.93
CA LEU A 185 -2.78 -15.17 2.36
C LEU A 185 -1.29 -14.77 2.32
N SER A 186 -0.98 -13.49 2.54
CA SER A 186 0.41 -13.02 2.71
C SER A 186 1.03 -13.48 4.03
N ILE A 187 0.24 -13.72 5.08
CA ILE A 187 0.73 -14.04 6.44
C ILE A 187 1.59 -15.30 6.46
N PRO A 188 1.16 -16.47 5.92
CA PRO A 188 2.00 -17.65 5.90
C PRO A 188 3.30 -17.46 5.10
N LEU A 189 3.25 -16.64 4.02
CA LEU A 189 4.43 -16.31 3.24
C LEU A 189 5.43 -15.46 4.03
N LEU A 190 4.93 -14.49 4.80
CA LEU A 190 5.75 -13.65 5.66
C LEU A 190 6.28 -14.40 6.89
N LYS A 191 5.57 -15.42 7.37
CA LYS A 191 6.04 -16.24 8.50
C LYS A 191 7.22 -17.12 8.12
N SER A 192 7.34 -17.48 6.84
CA SER A 192 8.45 -18.30 6.34
C SER A 192 9.72 -17.49 6.03
N TYR A 193 9.65 -16.18 6.13
CA TYR A 193 10.78 -15.27 5.95
C TYR A 193 11.53 -15.04 7.26
#